data_9225cb547a631c496461e6166e8cb9f0
#
_entry.id   9225cb547a631c496461e6166e8cb9f0
#
_cell.length_a   1.000
_cell.length_b   1.000
_cell.length_c   1.000
_cell.angle_alpha   90.00
_cell.angle_beta   90.00
_cell.angle_gamma   90.00
#
_symmetry.space_group_name_H-M   'P 1'
#
loop_
_entity.id
_entity.type
_entity.pdbx_description
1 polymer ?
#
loop_
_entity_poly.entity_id
_entity_poly.type
_entity_poly.pdbx_seq_one_letter_code
_entity_poly.pdbx_strand_id
1 'polypeptide(L)'
;MPGDAVSFMIGPEAAANIPIERLDELRESLGLNDPFLIRYFRWLGGIFKGDFGYSLSSGVPISQIVFSRLPATIELAIAALLFSTLLGSILGIISALKKGSILDNVLTVAGMVGLSLPQFFFGLVAIVIFSLNLGWLPVGGRMMPGYETFLDRLPHLILPAIVLGSSLTGGVMRYARNSMLESLNKDFIKTARSKGLPEWRVNFIHGFRVAMTPVVVLVGFRLPMLVGGTVVIEEIFQWPGMGREFLSAVRGQDLPLIMMIALFTVSAVLIASFLIDILTALIDPRVRLE
;
A
#
# COMPACT_ATOMS: atom_id res chain seq x y z
N MET A 1 -10.65 -25.08 3.05
CA MET A 1 -11.18 -24.90 4.41
C MET A 1 -11.99 -26.15 4.75
N PRO A 2 -11.94 -26.67 5.98
CA PRO A 2 -12.87 -27.69 6.42
C PRO A 2 -14.22 -27.01 6.65
N GLY A 3 -15.21 -27.39 5.86
CA GLY A 3 -16.58 -26.84 5.92
C GLY A 3 -17.25 -26.85 4.55
N ASP A 4 -18.55 -27.12 4.53
CA ASP A 4 -19.37 -27.10 3.33
C ASP A 4 -19.86 -25.66 3.10
N ALA A 5 -19.78 -25.16 1.86
CA ALA A 5 -20.21 -23.82 1.49
C ALA A 5 -21.69 -23.57 1.85
N VAL A 6 -22.54 -24.58 1.69
CA VAL A 6 -23.96 -24.50 2.06
C VAL A 6 -24.15 -24.34 3.56
N SER A 7 -23.37 -25.07 4.36
CA SER A 7 -23.43 -24.97 5.81
C SER A 7 -23.00 -23.59 6.33
N PHE A 8 -22.09 -22.92 5.60
CA PHE A 8 -21.71 -21.53 5.89
C PHE A 8 -22.83 -20.53 5.53
N MET A 9 -23.52 -20.71 4.40
CA MET A 9 -24.58 -19.80 3.96
C MET A 9 -25.79 -19.80 4.88
N ILE A 10 -26.16 -20.96 5.42
CA ILE A 10 -27.35 -21.13 6.27
C ILE A 10 -27.03 -21.17 7.77
N GLY A 11 -25.75 -21.20 8.15
CA GLY A 11 -25.26 -21.35 9.49
C GLY A 11 -25.16 -22.82 9.93
N PRO A 12 -24.14 -23.17 10.75
CA PRO A 12 -23.88 -24.57 11.12
C PRO A 12 -25.03 -25.21 11.94
N GLU A 13 -25.73 -24.43 12.77
CA GLU A 13 -26.88 -24.93 13.56
C GLU A 13 -28.09 -25.20 12.67
N ALA A 14 -28.37 -24.33 11.69
CA ALA A 14 -29.45 -24.52 10.74
C ALA A 14 -29.14 -25.69 9.79
N ALA A 15 -27.90 -25.81 9.33
CA ALA A 15 -27.46 -26.94 8.49
C ALA A 15 -27.60 -28.29 9.15
N ALA A 16 -27.35 -28.38 10.48
CA ALA A 16 -27.50 -29.61 11.24
C ALA A 16 -28.98 -30.08 11.34
N ASN A 17 -29.93 -29.18 11.19
CA ASN A 17 -31.37 -29.47 11.30
C ASN A 17 -32.06 -29.66 9.90
N ILE A 18 -31.34 -29.47 8.79
CA ILE A 18 -31.90 -29.68 7.45
C ILE A 18 -31.64 -31.11 6.99
N PRO A 19 -32.64 -31.79 6.39
CA PRO A 19 -32.44 -33.10 5.77
C PRO A 19 -31.31 -33.07 4.72
N ILE A 20 -30.52 -34.15 4.69
CA ILE A 20 -29.34 -34.28 3.79
C ILE A 20 -29.76 -34.08 2.31
N GLU A 21 -30.93 -34.61 1.92
CA GLU A 21 -31.49 -34.46 0.57
C GLU A 21 -31.67 -32.98 0.17
N ARG A 22 -32.14 -32.16 1.12
CA ARG A 22 -32.32 -30.71 0.87
C ARG A 22 -30.98 -29.96 0.79
N LEU A 23 -29.98 -30.41 1.53
CA LEU A 23 -28.63 -29.88 1.43
C LEU A 23 -27.98 -30.23 0.06
N ASP A 24 -28.24 -31.44 -0.43
CA ASP A 24 -27.74 -31.89 -1.73
C ASP A 24 -28.45 -31.16 -2.89
N GLU A 25 -29.76 -30.92 -2.80
CA GLU A 25 -30.49 -30.06 -3.76
C GLU A 25 -29.90 -28.64 -3.79
N LEU A 26 -29.59 -28.06 -2.63
CA LEU A 26 -28.95 -26.74 -2.54
C LEU A 26 -27.53 -26.76 -3.15
N ARG A 27 -26.74 -27.80 -2.91
CA ARG A 27 -25.43 -27.97 -3.53
C ARG A 27 -25.52 -28.04 -5.04
N GLU A 28 -26.49 -28.79 -5.56
CA GLU A 28 -26.71 -28.94 -6.99
C GLU A 28 -27.17 -27.62 -7.62
N SER A 29 -28.13 -26.92 -6.99
CA SER A 29 -28.61 -25.62 -7.47
C SER A 29 -27.51 -24.54 -7.50
N LEU A 30 -26.54 -24.60 -6.59
CA LEU A 30 -25.38 -23.73 -6.53
C LEU A 30 -24.22 -24.21 -7.41
N GLY A 31 -24.38 -25.37 -8.11
CA GLY A 31 -23.35 -25.96 -8.96
C GLY A 31 -22.11 -26.41 -8.21
N LEU A 32 -22.22 -26.70 -6.88
CA LEU A 32 -21.09 -27.11 -6.06
C LEU A 32 -20.65 -28.54 -6.33
N ASN A 33 -21.51 -29.36 -6.92
CA ASN A 33 -21.24 -30.72 -7.33
C ASN A 33 -20.53 -30.82 -8.69
N ASP A 34 -20.43 -29.73 -9.43
CA ASP A 34 -19.72 -29.71 -10.73
C ASP A 34 -18.20 -29.93 -10.53
N PRO A 35 -17.52 -30.54 -11.51
CA PRO A 35 -16.08 -30.67 -11.51
C PRO A 35 -15.37 -29.32 -11.33
N PHE A 36 -14.25 -29.31 -10.63
CA PHE A 36 -13.50 -28.09 -10.29
C PHE A 36 -13.25 -27.17 -11.49
N LEU A 37 -12.86 -27.71 -12.66
CA LEU A 37 -12.60 -26.91 -13.86
C LEU A 37 -13.85 -26.18 -14.38
N ILE A 38 -15.01 -26.86 -14.35
CA ILE A 38 -16.28 -26.26 -14.78
C ILE A 38 -16.66 -25.11 -13.85
N ARG A 39 -16.52 -25.32 -12.55
CA ARG A 39 -16.77 -24.27 -11.53
C ARG A 39 -15.82 -23.09 -11.71
N TYR A 40 -14.53 -23.36 -11.95
CA TYR A 40 -13.54 -22.33 -12.17
C TYR A 40 -13.83 -21.47 -13.40
N PHE A 41 -14.12 -22.11 -14.56
CA PHE A 41 -14.42 -21.35 -15.78
C PHE A 41 -15.76 -20.63 -15.72
N ARG A 42 -16.76 -21.17 -15.02
CA ARG A 42 -18.03 -20.48 -14.76
C ARG A 42 -17.82 -19.24 -13.91
N TRP A 43 -17.07 -19.36 -12.80
CA TRP A 43 -16.70 -18.26 -11.93
C TRP A 43 -15.90 -17.19 -12.68
N LEU A 44 -14.90 -17.58 -13.43
CA LEU A 44 -14.09 -16.66 -14.25
C LEU A 44 -14.95 -15.95 -15.31
N GLY A 45 -15.84 -16.67 -15.96
CA GLY A 45 -16.79 -16.10 -16.91
C GLY A 45 -17.77 -15.10 -16.29
N GLY A 46 -18.16 -15.32 -15.03
CA GLY A 46 -18.95 -14.37 -14.23
C GLY A 46 -18.19 -13.06 -14.00
N ILE A 47 -16.91 -13.16 -13.62
CA ILE A 47 -16.04 -11.98 -13.41
C ILE A 47 -15.97 -11.11 -14.66
N PHE A 48 -15.75 -11.69 -15.84
CA PHE A 48 -15.71 -10.94 -17.10
C PHE A 48 -17.05 -10.29 -17.49
N LYS A 49 -18.16 -10.77 -16.94
CA LYS A 49 -19.48 -10.16 -17.09
C LYS A 49 -19.81 -9.13 -16.00
N GLY A 50 -18.88 -8.91 -15.05
CA GLY A 50 -19.08 -7.99 -13.92
C GLY A 50 -19.84 -8.62 -12.74
N ASP A 51 -20.07 -9.93 -12.75
CA ASP A 51 -20.65 -10.65 -11.63
C ASP A 51 -19.52 -11.13 -10.69
N PHE A 52 -19.33 -10.40 -9.63
CA PHE A 52 -18.34 -10.71 -8.60
C PHE A 52 -18.91 -11.51 -7.42
N GLY A 53 -20.21 -11.85 -7.48
CA GLY A 53 -20.91 -12.55 -6.42
C GLY A 53 -21.24 -11.69 -5.20
N TYR A 54 -21.62 -12.37 -4.12
CA TYR A 54 -22.05 -11.77 -2.86
C TYR A 54 -21.18 -12.26 -1.70
N SER A 55 -21.00 -11.41 -0.71
CA SER A 55 -20.40 -11.78 0.57
C SER A 55 -21.32 -12.74 1.31
N LEU A 56 -20.78 -13.85 1.79
CA LEU A 56 -21.56 -14.84 2.54
C LEU A 56 -21.97 -14.34 3.91
N SER A 57 -21.14 -13.48 4.51
CA SER A 57 -21.36 -12.97 5.87
C SER A 57 -22.36 -11.81 5.92
N SER A 58 -22.35 -10.93 4.90
CA SER A 58 -23.17 -9.71 4.88
C SER A 58 -24.30 -9.72 3.85
N GLY A 59 -24.27 -10.63 2.87
CA GLY A 59 -25.21 -10.65 1.73
C GLY A 59 -25.06 -9.48 0.75
N VAL A 60 -24.07 -8.62 0.94
CA VAL A 60 -23.82 -7.44 0.09
C VAL A 60 -23.05 -7.83 -1.17
N PRO A 61 -23.34 -7.23 -2.35
CA PRO A 61 -22.53 -7.45 -3.56
C PRO A 61 -21.06 -7.12 -3.30
N ILE A 62 -20.17 -8.05 -3.66
CA ILE A 62 -18.71 -7.90 -3.41
C ILE A 62 -18.15 -6.66 -4.14
N SER A 63 -18.66 -6.35 -5.33
CA SER A 63 -18.27 -5.12 -6.03
C SER A 63 -18.48 -3.87 -5.19
N GLN A 64 -19.62 -3.75 -4.52
CA GLN A 64 -19.93 -2.61 -3.65
C GLN A 64 -18.95 -2.51 -2.48
N ILE A 65 -18.62 -3.65 -1.85
CA ILE A 65 -17.64 -3.70 -0.75
C ILE A 65 -16.28 -3.24 -1.26
N VAL A 66 -15.77 -3.84 -2.33
CA VAL A 66 -14.44 -3.55 -2.87
C VAL A 66 -14.32 -2.08 -3.31
N PHE A 67 -15.26 -1.57 -4.12
CA PHE A 67 -15.19 -0.19 -4.61
C PHE A 67 -15.38 0.86 -3.50
N SER A 68 -16.01 0.50 -2.38
CA SER A 68 -16.09 1.39 -1.21
C SER A 68 -14.78 1.44 -0.40
N ARG A 69 -13.99 0.34 -0.39
CA ARG A 69 -12.76 0.20 0.41
C ARG A 69 -11.49 0.59 -0.34
N LEU A 70 -11.44 0.30 -1.64
CA LEU A 70 -10.27 0.56 -2.50
C LEU A 70 -9.75 2.01 -2.43
N PRO A 71 -10.60 3.05 -2.49
CA PRO A 71 -10.12 4.44 -2.39
C PRO A 71 -9.37 4.74 -1.09
N ALA A 72 -9.77 4.13 0.03
CA ALA A 72 -9.12 4.34 1.32
C ALA A 72 -7.71 3.72 1.34
N THR A 73 -7.52 2.52 0.79
CA THR A 73 -6.19 1.90 0.66
C THR A 73 -5.27 2.72 -0.25
N ILE A 74 -5.79 3.19 -1.41
CA ILE A 74 -5.01 4.01 -2.34
C ILE A 74 -4.61 5.34 -1.70
N GLU A 75 -5.52 6.01 -1.00
CA GLU A 75 -5.27 7.27 -0.29
C GLU A 75 -4.12 7.12 0.73
N LEU A 76 -4.18 6.06 1.55
CA LEU A 76 -3.13 5.76 2.53
C LEU A 76 -1.80 5.42 1.86
N ALA A 77 -1.81 4.60 0.81
CA ALA A 77 -0.61 4.21 0.07
C ALA A 77 0.08 5.42 -0.56
N ILE A 78 -0.68 6.30 -1.22
CA ILE A 78 -0.14 7.53 -1.83
C ILE A 78 0.41 8.47 -0.75
N ALA A 79 -0.31 8.69 0.35
CA ALA A 79 0.15 9.56 1.43
C ALA A 79 1.46 9.04 2.07
N ALA A 80 1.56 7.75 2.35
CA ALA A 80 2.77 7.12 2.86
C ALA A 80 3.94 7.20 1.86
N LEU A 81 3.67 7.00 0.57
CA LEU A 81 4.65 7.10 -0.49
C LEU A 81 5.20 8.53 -0.62
N LEU A 82 4.33 9.52 -0.62
CA LEU A 82 4.71 10.94 -0.66
C LEU A 82 5.54 11.31 0.57
N PHE A 83 5.09 10.93 1.77
CA PHE A 83 5.83 11.17 3.00
C PHE A 83 7.23 10.56 2.96
N SER A 84 7.33 9.27 2.63
CA SER A 84 8.62 8.55 2.59
C SER A 84 9.55 9.10 1.51
N THR A 85 9.01 9.52 0.37
CA THR A 85 9.79 10.06 -0.75
C THR A 85 10.34 11.44 -0.41
N LEU A 86 9.50 12.33 0.10
CA LEU A 86 9.92 13.68 0.48
C LEU A 86 10.94 13.64 1.62
N LEU A 87 10.59 12.98 2.72
CA LEU A 87 11.48 12.92 3.89
C LEU A 87 12.76 12.14 3.57
N GLY A 88 12.66 10.99 2.92
CA GLY A 88 13.82 10.17 2.56
C GLY A 88 14.76 10.89 1.59
N SER A 89 14.22 11.58 0.58
CA SER A 89 15.05 12.37 -0.36
C SER A 89 15.75 13.53 0.35
N ILE A 90 15.04 14.30 1.17
CA ILE A 90 15.62 15.41 1.92
C ILE A 90 16.77 14.91 2.83
N LEU A 91 16.51 13.87 3.63
CA LEU A 91 17.52 13.31 4.54
C LEU A 91 18.70 12.70 3.77
N GLY A 92 18.43 12.01 2.65
CA GLY A 92 19.48 11.43 1.79
C GLY A 92 20.38 12.49 1.16
N ILE A 93 19.82 13.59 0.67
CA ILE A 93 20.59 14.70 0.09
C ILE A 93 21.43 15.40 1.17
N ILE A 94 20.84 15.71 2.34
CA ILE A 94 21.58 16.31 3.46
C ILE A 94 22.75 15.41 3.86
N SER A 95 22.51 14.11 3.99
CA SER A 95 23.53 13.10 4.29
C SER A 95 24.63 13.07 3.23
N ALA A 96 24.30 13.13 1.94
CA ALA A 96 25.27 13.17 0.84
C ALA A 96 26.13 14.44 0.86
N LEU A 97 25.52 15.61 1.04
CA LEU A 97 26.22 16.91 1.10
C LEU A 97 27.13 17.04 2.34
N LYS A 98 26.82 16.30 3.41
CA LYS A 98 27.61 16.27 4.65
C LYS A 98 28.36 14.95 4.83
N LYS A 99 28.72 14.28 3.71
CA LYS A 99 29.43 12.99 3.70
C LYS A 99 30.56 12.93 4.72
N GLY A 100 30.58 11.87 5.55
CA GLY A 100 31.60 11.61 6.58
C GLY A 100 31.46 12.44 7.84
N SER A 101 30.46 13.32 7.97
CA SER A 101 30.18 14.07 9.18
C SER A 101 29.37 13.23 10.17
N ILE A 102 29.32 13.71 11.43
CA ILE A 102 28.46 13.14 12.48
C ILE A 102 27.01 13.11 12.03
N LEU A 103 26.53 14.15 11.33
CA LEU A 103 25.16 14.23 10.81
C LEU A 103 24.90 13.12 9.79
N ASP A 104 25.80 12.86 8.86
CA ASP A 104 25.70 11.76 7.90
C ASP A 104 25.56 10.40 8.61
N ASN A 105 26.40 10.16 9.61
CA ASN A 105 26.36 8.93 10.39
C ASN A 105 25.05 8.78 11.19
N VAL A 106 24.61 9.84 11.87
CA VAL A 106 23.35 9.83 12.64
C VAL A 106 22.15 9.57 11.74
N LEU A 107 22.05 10.26 10.61
CA LEU A 107 20.95 10.07 9.66
C LEU A 107 20.95 8.65 9.08
N THR A 108 22.13 8.12 8.74
CA THR A 108 22.25 6.75 8.22
C THR A 108 21.81 5.72 9.25
N VAL A 109 22.24 5.86 10.51
CA VAL A 109 21.83 4.97 11.61
C VAL A 109 20.32 5.10 11.88
N ALA A 110 19.79 6.32 11.93
CA ALA A 110 18.37 6.56 12.13
C ALA A 110 17.51 5.92 11.00
N GLY A 111 17.98 6.02 9.76
CA GLY A 111 17.33 5.33 8.63
C GLY A 111 17.35 3.81 8.76
N MET A 112 18.43 3.22 9.27
CA MET A 112 18.50 1.77 9.52
C MET A 112 17.58 1.35 10.67
N VAL A 113 17.54 2.10 11.75
CA VAL A 113 16.61 1.84 12.88
C VAL A 113 15.17 1.88 12.42
N GLY A 114 14.78 2.88 11.62
CA GLY A 114 13.43 2.98 11.07
C GLY A 114 13.02 1.78 10.20
N LEU A 115 13.97 1.15 9.50
CA LEU A 115 13.73 -0.08 8.74
C LEU A 115 13.60 -1.33 9.62
N SER A 116 14.22 -1.34 10.79
CA SER A 116 14.29 -2.51 11.68
C SER A 116 13.11 -2.59 12.65
N LEU A 117 12.42 -1.47 12.89
CA LEU A 117 11.27 -1.45 13.80
C LEU A 117 10.05 -2.12 13.17
N PRO A 118 9.40 -3.08 13.87
CA PRO A 118 8.14 -3.62 13.40
C PRO A 118 7.08 -2.52 13.26
N GLN A 119 6.46 -2.41 12.09
CA GLN A 119 5.48 -1.36 11.79
C GLN A 119 4.33 -1.30 12.80
N PHE A 120 3.83 -2.48 13.22
CA PHE A 120 2.74 -2.55 14.18
C PHE A 120 3.13 -1.95 15.53
N PHE A 121 4.35 -2.23 16.00
CA PHE A 121 4.86 -1.69 17.26
C PHE A 121 4.98 -0.17 17.18
N PHE A 122 5.59 0.33 16.10
CA PHE A 122 5.72 1.78 15.88
C PHE A 122 4.35 2.46 15.80
N GLY A 123 3.36 1.83 15.14
CA GLY A 123 1.98 2.33 15.07
C GLY A 123 1.32 2.45 16.45
N LEU A 124 1.44 1.42 17.28
CA LEU A 124 0.89 1.44 18.64
C LEU A 124 1.55 2.50 19.52
N VAL A 125 2.88 2.62 19.48
CA VAL A 125 3.62 3.65 20.23
C VAL A 125 3.22 5.05 19.74
N ALA A 126 3.06 5.25 18.43
CA ALA A 126 2.63 6.52 17.86
C ALA A 126 1.21 6.90 18.32
N ILE A 127 0.27 5.96 18.37
CA ILE A 127 -1.09 6.19 18.92
C ILE A 127 -0.99 6.63 20.39
N VAL A 128 -0.22 5.91 21.21
CA VAL A 128 -0.08 6.25 22.64
C VAL A 128 0.46 7.65 22.82
N ILE A 129 1.49 8.02 22.08
CA ILE A 129 2.14 9.33 22.25
C ILE A 129 1.26 10.45 21.64
N PHE A 130 0.92 10.37 20.37
CA PHE A 130 0.34 11.49 19.64
C PHE A 130 -1.18 11.59 19.78
N SER A 131 -1.86 10.47 20.00
CA SER A 131 -3.31 10.48 20.12
C SER A 131 -3.77 10.47 21.58
N LEU A 132 -3.25 9.58 22.41
CA LEU A 132 -3.74 9.43 23.79
C LEU A 132 -3.10 10.43 24.74
N ASN A 133 -1.77 10.61 24.70
CA ASN A 133 -1.08 11.49 25.66
C ASN A 133 -1.12 12.96 25.22
N LEU A 134 -0.85 13.25 23.95
CA LEU A 134 -0.77 14.62 23.45
C LEU A 134 -2.12 15.13 22.89
N GLY A 135 -3.04 14.23 22.50
CA GLY A 135 -4.32 14.61 21.93
C GLY A 135 -4.22 15.37 20.58
N TRP A 136 -3.09 15.24 19.88
CA TRP A 136 -2.85 15.99 18.64
C TRP A 136 -3.55 15.41 17.43
N LEU A 137 -3.65 14.08 17.37
CA LEU A 137 -4.18 13.34 16.22
C LEU A 137 -5.20 12.29 16.69
N PRO A 138 -6.18 11.93 15.85
CA PRO A 138 -7.13 10.87 16.15
C PRO A 138 -6.45 9.52 16.35
N VAL A 139 -7.06 8.65 17.16
CA VAL A 139 -6.58 7.28 17.38
C VAL A 139 -6.69 6.42 16.13
N GLY A 140 -7.73 6.64 15.31
CA GLY A 140 -7.98 5.85 14.11
C GLY A 140 -9.25 6.27 13.36
N GLY A 141 -9.69 5.41 12.44
CA GLY A 141 -10.77 5.73 11.51
C GLY A 141 -10.28 6.59 10.34
N ARG A 142 -11.17 6.86 9.37
CA ARG A 142 -10.85 7.71 8.20
C ARG A 142 -11.41 9.12 8.33
N MET A 143 -12.51 9.25 9.07
CA MET A 143 -13.16 10.54 9.33
C MET A 143 -14.21 10.35 10.43
N MET A 144 -14.61 11.45 11.08
CA MET A 144 -15.71 11.42 12.05
C MET A 144 -17.06 11.42 11.34
N PRO A 145 -18.11 10.82 11.93
CA PRO A 145 -19.48 10.94 11.42
C PRO A 145 -19.91 12.41 11.29
N GLY A 146 -20.49 12.77 10.14
CA GLY A 146 -20.95 14.14 9.88
C GLY A 146 -19.93 15.06 9.21
N TYR A 147 -18.70 14.59 8.96
CA TYR A 147 -17.67 15.30 8.21
C TYR A 147 -17.50 14.66 6.83
N GLU A 148 -17.51 15.46 5.77
CA GLU A 148 -17.50 14.95 4.39
C GLU A 148 -16.34 15.48 3.55
N THR A 149 -15.62 16.51 4.04
CA THR A 149 -14.56 17.14 3.25
C THR A 149 -13.24 16.37 3.33
N PHE A 150 -12.40 16.57 2.31
CA PHE A 150 -11.04 15.99 2.31
C PHE A 150 -10.20 16.53 3.48
N LEU A 151 -10.38 17.79 3.85
CA LEU A 151 -9.63 18.40 4.95
C LEU A 151 -9.94 17.75 6.30
N ASP A 152 -11.17 17.27 6.50
CA ASP A 152 -11.57 16.57 7.72
C ASP A 152 -10.89 15.19 7.86
N ARG A 153 -10.44 14.62 6.74
CA ARG A 153 -9.72 13.33 6.70
C ARG A 153 -8.24 13.47 7.02
N LEU A 154 -7.65 14.65 6.77
CA LEU A 154 -6.21 14.85 6.96
C LEU A 154 -5.70 14.47 8.35
N PRO A 155 -6.33 14.89 9.48
CA PRO A 155 -5.88 14.50 10.81
C PRO A 155 -5.84 12.98 11.01
N HIS A 156 -6.80 12.26 10.42
CA HIS A 156 -6.88 10.79 10.48
C HIS A 156 -5.85 10.10 9.60
N LEU A 157 -5.43 10.74 8.50
CA LEU A 157 -4.48 10.20 7.52
C LEU A 157 -3.02 10.38 7.97
N ILE A 158 -2.70 11.45 8.69
CA ILE A 158 -1.32 11.83 9.02
C ILE A 158 -0.59 10.70 9.77
N LEU A 159 -1.14 10.20 10.86
CA LEU A 159 -0.45 9.23 11.70
C LEU A 159 -0.25 7.87 11.01
N PRO A 160 -1.28 7.27 10.39
CA PRO A 160 -1.11 6.04 9.59
C PRO A 160 -0.11 6.21 8.45
N ALA A 161 -0.14 7.34 7.73
CA ALA A 161 0.77 7.61 6.61
C ALA A 161 2.23 7.78 7.07
N ILE A 162 2.49 8.44 8.21
CA ILE A 162 3.81 8.56 8.81
C ILE A 162 4.33 7.18 9.23
N VAL A 163 3.52 6.38 9.91
CA VAL A 163 3.91 5.06 10.38
C VAL A 163 4.23 4.14 9.21
N LEU A 164 3.35 4.06 8.22
CA LEU A 164 3.58 3.26 7.02
C LEU A 164 4.78 3.77 6.21
N GLY A 165 4.88 5.08 6.01
CA GLY A 165 5.94 5.71 5.24
C GLY A 165 7.31 5.68 5.92
N SER A 166 7.38 5.66 7.25
CA SER A 166 8.65 5.63 7.99
C SER A 166 9.49 4.39 7.65
N SER A 167 8.86 3.24 7.51
CA SER A 167 9.54 1.99 7.11
C SER A 167 10.13 2.05 5.69
N LEU A 168 9.61 2.91 4.83
CA LEU A 168 10.10 3.10 3.47
C LEU A 168 11.18 4.19 3.40
N THR A 169 11.14 5.15 4.33
CA THR A 169 11.98 6.35 4.34
C THR A 169 13.47 6.01 4.35
N GLY A 170 13.91 5.06 5.18
CA GLY A 170 15.31 4.65 5.24
C GLY A 170 15.86 4.09 3.94
N GLY A 171 15.03 3.37 3.18
CA GLY A 171 15.39 2.87 1.85
C GLY A 171 15.52 3.99 0.81
N VAL A 172 14.55 4.92 0.78
CA VAL A 172 14.60 6.09 -0.10
C VAL A 172 15.80 6.97 0.23
N MET A 173 16.04 7.22 1.52
CA MET A 173 17.17 8.00 2.00
C MET A 173 18.51 7.44 1.51
N ARG A 174 18.75 6.13 1.67
CA ARG A 174 20.01 5.51 1.21
C ARG A 174 20.17 5.63 -0.30
N TYR A 175 19.08 5.42 -1.03
CA TYR A 175 19.10 5.51 -2.49
C TYR A 175 19.37 6.93 -2.96
N ALA A 176 18.68 7.92 -2.40
CA ALA A 176 18.89 9.33 -2.69
C ALA A 176 20.31 9.79 -2.33
N ARG A 177 20.85 9.35 -1.16
CA ARG A 177 22.22 9.64 -0.76
C ARG A 177 23.22 9.10 -1.77
N ASN A 178 23.12 7.83 -2.15
CA ASN A 178 24.07 7.21 -3.08
C ASN A 178 23.99 7.85 -4.46
N SER A 179 22.80 8.08 -4.97
CA SER A 179 22.55 8.74 -6.25
C SER A 179 23.08 10.17 -6.28
N MET A 180 22.91 10.92 -5.18
CA MET A 180 23.46 12.28 -5.05
C MET A 180 25.00 12.27 -5.02
N LEU A 181 25.61 11.37 -4.26
CA LEU A 181 27.07 11.22 -4.23
C LEU A 181 27.64 10.85 -5.61
N GLU A 182 26.99 9.95 -6.32
CA GLU A 182 27.37 9.59 -7.68
C GLU A 182 27.27 10.79 -8.63
N SER A 183 26.14 11.52 -8.57
CA SER A 183 25.90 12.70 -9.39
C SER A 183 26.96 13.78 -9.17
N LEU A 184 27.31 14.05 -7.90
CA LEU A 184 28.30 15.07 -7.54
C LEU A 184 29.74 14.76 -8.01
N ASN A 185 30.03 13.50 -8.35
CA ASN A 185 31.32 13.07 -8.86
C ASN A 185 31.43 13.12 -10.39
N LYS A 186 30.34 13.41 -11.11
CA LYS A 186 30.34 13.44 -12.59
C LYS A 186 31.00 14.68 -13.15
N ASP A 187 31.51 14.58 -14.39
CA ASP A 187 32.29 15.65 -15.02
C ASP A 187 31.52 16.95 -15.30
N PHE A 188 30.19 16.86 -15.51
CA PHE A 188 29.38 18.06 -15.66
C PHE A 188 29.33 18.92 -14.36
N ILE A 189 29.47 18.30 -13.18
CA ILE A 189 29.61 19.02 -11.91
C ILE A 189 30.96 19.73 -11.84
N LYS A 190 32.05 19.07 -12.25
CA LYS A 190 33.37 19.69 -12.31
C LYS A 190 33.35 20.89 -13.27
N THR A 191 32.72 20.73 -14.42
CA THR A 191 32.54 21.82 -15.40
C THR A 191 31.74 22.99 -14.82
N ALA A 192 30.66 22.71 -14.08
CA ALA A 192 29.86 23.75 -13.43
C ALA A 192 30.67 24.54 -12.38
N ARG A 193 31.49 23.85 -11.59
CA ARG A 193 32.41 24.49 -10.64
C ARG A 193 33.50 25.30 -11.31
N SER A 194 34.10 24.79 -12.41
CA SER A 194 35.11 25.51 -13.18
C SER A 194 34.57 26.80 -13.83
N LYS A 195 33.24 26.86 -14.09
CA LYS A 195 32.56 28.08 -14.55
C LYS A 195 32.25 29.07 -13.43
N GLY A 196 32.66 28.80 -12.19
CA GLY A 196 32.46 29.69 -11.04
C GLY A 196 31.04 29.73 -10.50
N LEU A 197 30.22 28.72 -10.80
CA LEU A 197 28.85 28.65 -10.26
C LEU A 197 28.90 28.43 -8.74
N PRO A 198 28.03 29.10 -7.97
CA PRO A 198 27.97 28.93 -6.52
C PRO A 198 27.50 27.50 -6.18
N GLU A 199 28.04 26.92 -5.09
CA GLU A 199 27.79 25.53 -4.70
C GLU A 199 26.30 25.17 -4.56
N TRP A 200 25.43 26.09 -4.13
CA TRP A 200 24.01 25.82 -4.06
C TRP A 200 23.40 25.55 -5.45
N ARG A 201 23.83 26.26 -6.50
CA ARG A 201 23.38 25.98 -7.89
C ARG A 201 23.94 24.65 -8.39
N VAL A 202 25.20 24.37 -8.12
CA VAL A 202 25.85 23.11 -8.47
C VAL A 202 25.09 21.95 -7.84
N ASN A 203 24.79 22.04 -6.53
CA ASN A 203 24.16 20.96 -5.79
C ASN A 203 22.67 20.78 -6.12
N PHE A 204 21.87 21.88 -6.12
CA PHE A 204 20.41 21.77 -6.23
C PHE A 204 19.89 21.85 -7.67
N ILE A 205 20.57 22.55 -8.59
CA ILE A 205 20.12 22.62 -9.98
C ILE A 205 20.75 21.49 -10.81
N HIS A 206 22.04 21.28 -10.69
CA HIS A 206 22.76 20.29 -11.52
C HIS A 206 22.80 18.91 -10.86
N GLY A 207 23.25 18.82 -9.61
CA GLY A 207 23.39 17.55 -8.88
C GLY A 207 22.06 16.88 -8.56
N PHE A 208 21.15 17.60 -7.91
CA PHE A 208 19.85 17.12 -7.49
C PHE A 208 19.01 16.59 -8.65
N ARG A 209 18.91 17.34 -9.74
CA ARG A 209 18.07 16.94 -10.88
C ARG A 209 18.46 15.56 -11.42
N VAL A 210 19.77 15.31 -11.55
CA VAL A 210 20.28 14.01 -12.04
C VAL A 210 20.13 12.93 -10.98
N ALA A 211 20.39 13.27 -9.71
CA ALA A 211 20.29 12.33 -8.60
C ALA A 211 18.88 11.84 -8.32
N MET A 212 17.86 12.65 -8.62
CA MET A 212 16.47 12.27 -8.34
C MET A 212 15.85 11.35 -9.39
N THR A 213 16.39 11.27 -10.61
CA THR A 213 15.85 10.38 -11.66
C THR A 213 15.74 8.91 -11.18
N PRO A 214 16.81 8.28 -10.65
CA PRO A 214 16.69 6.90 -10.15
C PRO A 214 15.82 6.78 -8.91
N VAL A 215 15.69 7.85 -8.09
CA VAL A 215 14.82 7.85 -6.91
C VAL A 215 13.35 7.81 -7.32
N VAL A 216 12.95 8.57 -8.34
CA VAL A 216 11.58 8.56 -8.88
C VAL A 216 11.22 7.18 -9.39
N VAL A 217 12.11 6.53 -10.12
CA VAL A 217 11.92 5.15 -10.60
C VAL A 217 11.75 4.18 -9.44
N LEU A 218 12.64 4.23 -8.43
CA LEU A 218 12.53 3.38 -7.22
C LEU A 218 11.18 3.55 -6.52
N VAL A 219 10.74 4.80 -6.38
CA VAL A 219 9.48 5.16 -5.71
C VAL A 219 8.28 4.60 -6.48
N GLY A 220 8.34 4.69 -7.81
CA GLY A 220 7.33 4.10 -8.68
C GLY A 220 7.12 2.61 -8.41
N PHE A 221 8.17 1.81 -8.37
CA PHE A 221 8.10 0.38 -8.08
C PHE A 221 7.59 0.03 -6.68
N ARG A 222 7.52 0.99 -5.75
CA ARG A 222 6.99 0.76 -4.40
C ARG A 222 5.49 0.92 -4.28
N LEU A 223 4.85 1.65 -5.18
CA LEU A 223 3.39 1.87 -5.13
C LEU A 223 2.58 0.55 -5.17
N PRO A 224 2.86 -0.40 -6.09
CA PRO A 224 2.18 -1.69 -6.10
C PRO A 224 2.34 -2.46 -4.79
N MET A 225 3.55 -2.47 -4.25
CA MET A 225 3.87 -3.17 -2.99
C MET A 225 3.07 -2.58 -1.81
N LEU A 226 2.83 -1.26 -1.80
CA LEU A 226 2.05 -0.60 -0.75
C LEU A 226 0.57 -0.99 -0.81
N VAL A 227 -0.01 -1.08 -2.00
CA VAL A 227 -1.43 -1.47 -2.15
C VAL A 227 -1.69 -2.87 -1.55
N GLY A 228 -0.70 -3.78 -1.66
CA GLY A 228 -0.78 -5.12 -1.05
C GLY A 228 -0.35 -5.19 0.43
N GLY A 229 0.41 -4.20 0.93
CA GLY A 229 1.11 -4.27 2.21
C GLY A 229 0.55 -3.40 3.34
N THR A 230 -0.59 -2.73 3.14
CA THR A 230 -1.17 -1.80 4.14
C THR A 230 -1.99 -2.49 5.23
N VAL A 231 -2.24 -3.79 5.12
CA VAL A 231 -3.17 -4.57 5.97
C VAL A 231 -2.98 -4.33 7.47
N VAL A 232 -1.73 -4.42 7.94
CA VAL A 232 -1.40 -4.26 9.37
C VAL A 232 -1.70 -2.85 9.86
N ILE A 233 -1.38 -1.85 9.07
CA ILE A 233 -1.61 -0.44 9.41
C ILE A 233 -3.10 -0.10 9.35
N GLU A 234 -3.80 -0.60 8.35
CA GLU A 234 -5.25 -0.45 8.23
C GLU A 234 -5.99 -1.04 9.45
N GLU A 235 -5.54 -2.21 9.93
CA GLU A 235 -6.14 -2.84 11.12
C GLU A 235 -5.86 -2.03 12.41
N ILE A 236 -4.60 -1.62 12.63
CA ILE A 236 -4.20 -0.89 13.86
C ILE A 236 -4.91 0.46 13.94
N PHE A 237 -4.93 1.21 12.86
CA PHE A 237 -5.57 2.52 12.79
C PHE A 237 -7.06 2.47 12.44
N GLN A 238 -7.65 1.28 12.38
CA GLN A 238 -9.04 1.09 11.98
C GLN A 238 -9.39 1.81 10.67
N TRP A 239 -8.40 1.92 9.77
CA TRP A 239 -8.58 2.54 8.47
C TRP A 239 -9.45 1.64 7.58
N PRO A 240 -10.55 2.14 6.98
CA PRO A 240 -11.52 1.29 6.28
C PRO A 240 -11.06 0.92 4.88
N GLY A 241 -9.90 0.28 4.76
CA GLY A 241 -9.30 -0.13 3.49
C GLY A 241 -9.58 -1.60 3.15
N MET A 242 -9.00 -2.03 2.02
CA MET A 242 -9.11 -3.39 1.47
C MET A 242 -8.45 -4.43 2.36
N GLY A 243 -7.31 -4.10 2.98
CA GLY A 243 -6.57 -5.04 3.84
C GLY A 243 -7.31 -5.35 5.11
N ARG A 244 -7.94 -4.36 5.75
CA ARG A 244 -8.79 -4.57 6.91
C ARG A 244 -10.03 -5.40 6.54
N GLU A 245 -10.65 -5.11 5.41
CA GLU A 245 -11.79 -5.90 4.91
C GLU A 245 -11.40 -7.34 4.61
N PHE A 246 -10.20 -7.58 4.06
CA PHE A 246 -9.64 -8.91 3.86
C PHE A 246 -9.51 -9.68 5.19
N LEU A 247 -8.97 -9.05 6.25
CA LEU A 247 -8.87 -9.69 7.57
C LEU A 247 -10.26 -9.99 8.16
N SER A 248 -11.22 -9.09 7.98
CA SER A 248 -12.61 -9.31 8.41
C SER A 248 -13.22 -10.51 7.68
N ALA A 249 -13.04 -10.60 6.37
CA ALA A 249 -13.50 -11.72 5.56
C ALA A 249 -12.84 -13.05 5.96
N VAL A 250 -11.53 -13.04 6.28
CA VAL A 250 -10.81 -14.22 6.77
C VAL A 250 -11.36 -14.69 8.11
N ARG A 251 -11.60 -13.77 9.06
CA ARG A 251 -12.20 -14.09 10.36
C ARG A 251 -13.63 -14.61 10.22
N GLY A 252 -14.40 -14.03 9.29
CA GLY A 252 -15.75 -14.45 8.95
C GLY A 252 -15.83 -15.66 8.02
N GLN A 253 -14.69 -16.21 7.58
CA GLN A 253 -14.59 -17.34 6.65
C GLN A 253 -15.35 -17.10 5.32
N ASP A 254 -15.47 -15.85 4.91
CA ASP A 254 -16.15 -15.42 3.68
C ASP A 254 -15.27 -15.65 2.44
N LEU A 255 -15.26 -16.89 1.96
CA LEU A 255 -14.40 -17.33 0.85
C LEU A 255 -14.59 -16.50 -0.43
N PRO A 256 -15.83 -16.24 -0.91
CA PRO A 256 -16.03 -15.43 -2.11
C PRO A 256 -15.41 -14.02 -1.95
N LEU A 257 -15.63 -13.39 -0.80
CA LEU A 257 -15.07 -12.06 -0.53
C LEU A 257 -13.55 -12.08 -0.46
N ILE A 258 -12.95 -13.08 0.22
CA ILE A 258 -11.49 -13.27 0.28
C ILE A 258 -10.89 -13.39 -1.12
N MET A 259 -11.46 -14.28 -1.96
CA MET A 259 -10.96 -14.53 -3.33
C MET A 259 -11.04 -13.26 -4.18
N MET A 260 -12.14 -12.53 -4.08
CA MET A 260 -12.33 -11.30 -4.86
C MET A 260 -11.44 -10.17 -4.38
N ILE A 261 -11.28 -9.94 -3.08
CA ILE A 261 -10.34 -8.94 -2.56
C ILE A 261 -8.92 -9.28 -3.04
N ALA A 262 -8.50 -10.54 -2.97
CA ALA A 262 -7.20 -10.97 -3.48
C ALA A 262 -7.05 -10.69 -4.98
N LEU A 263 -8.06 -11.03 -5.80
CA LEU A 263 -8.07 -10.78 -7.23
C LEU A 263 -7.97 -9.28 -7.56
N PHE A 264 -8.78 -8.45 -6.91
CA PHE A 264 -8.75 -6.99 -7.10
C PHE A 264 -7.42 -6.39 -6.65
N THR A 265 -6.86 -6.86 -5.53
CA THR A 265 -5.55 -6.40 -5.05
C THR A 265 -4.44 -6.74 -6.03
N VAL A 266 -4.39 -7.99 -6.52
CA VAL A 266 -3.39 -8.41 -7.52
C VAL A 266 -3.58 -7.63 -8.83
N SER A 267 -4.81 -7.44 -9.28
CA SER A 267 -5.10 -6.65 -10.47
C SER A 267 -4.67 -5.19 -10.32
N ALA A 268 -4.94 -4.58 -9.17
CA ALA A 268 -4.50 -3.22 -8.88
C ALA A 268 -2.96 -3.10 -8.86
N VAL A 269 -2.26 -4.09 -8.29
CA VAL A 269 -0.79 -4.18 -8.30
C VAL A 269 -0.26 -4.27 -9.72
N LEU A 270 -0.83 -5.13 -10.56
CA LEU A 270 -0.41 -5.29 -11.96
C LEU A 270 -0.67 -4.02 -12.78
N ILE A 271 -1.83 -3.39 -12.63
CA ILE A 271 -2.16 -2.13 -13.30
C ILE A 271 -1.19 -1.03 -12.86
N ALA A 272 -0.94 -0.91 -11.55
CA ALA A 272 0.01 0.07 -11.03
C ALA A 272 1.42 -0.17 -11.55
N SER A 273 1.90 -1.41 -11.58
CA SER A 273 3.21 -1.78 -12.18
C SER A 273 3.28 -1.40 -13.64
N PHE A 274 2.26 -1.75 -14.42
CA PHE A 274 2.21 -1.41 -15.85
C PHE A 274 2.24 0.10 -16.10
N LEU A 275 1.47 0.88 -15.32
CA LEU A 275 1.49 2.33 -15.42
C LEU A 275 2.86 2.93 -15.08
N ILE A 276 3.57 2.35 -14.11
CA ILE A 276 4.91 2.78 -13.72
C ILE A 276 5.93 2.46 -14.81
N ASP A 277 5.84 1.30 -15.44
CA ASP A 277 6.71 0.93 -16.56
C ASP A 277 6.54 1.91 -17.73
N ILE A 278 5.30 2.26 -18.07
CA ILE A 278 5.01 3.30 -19.08
C ILE A 278 5.61 4.65 -18.67
N LEU A 279 5.38 5.09 -17.43
CA LEU A 279 5.91 6.36 -16.94
C LEU A 279 7.44 6.36 -16.95
N THR A 280 8.08 5.26 -16.58
CA THR A 280 9.55 5.11 -16.60
C THR A 280 10.09 5.20 -18.02
N ALA A 281 9.45 4.54 -18.99
CA ALA A 281 9.84 4.62 -20.41
C ALA A 281 9.67 6.04 -20.99
N LEU A 282 8.66 6.80 -20.52
CA LEU A 282 8.46 8.19 -20.91
C LEU A 282 9.51 9.15 -20.30
N ILE A 283 9.97 8.87 -19.08
CA ILE A 283 10.97 9.71 -18.39
C ILE A 283 12.39 9.41 -18.90
N ASP A 284 12.70 8.14 -19.13
CA ASP A 284 14.01 7.71 -19.68
C ASP A 284 13.82 6.86 -20.95
N PRO A 285 13.92 7.50 -22.14
CA PRO A 285 13.75 6.81 -23.43
C PRO A 285 14.82 5.72 -23.72
N ARG A 286 15.83 5.60 -22.86
CA ARG A 286 16.88 4.56 -22.97
C ARG A 286 16.43 3.22 -22.40
N VAL A 287 15.39 3.22 -21.56
CA VAL A 287 14.76 1.99 -21.06
C VAL A 287 13.89 1.43 -22.18
N ARG A 288 14.35 0.33 -22.80
CA ARG A 288 13.51 -0.44 -23.72
C ARG A 288 12.63 -1.37 -22.90
N LEU A 289 11.34 -1.31 -23.12
CA LEU A 289 10.39 -2.30 -22.64
C LEU A 289 10.67 -3.57 -23.47
N GLU A 290 11.28 -4.59 -22.85
CA GLU A 290 11.39 -5.94 -23.42
C GLU A 290 10.14 -6.75 -23.10
#